data_b2dfd95418750acc403499f5395bef36
#
_entry.id   b2dfd95418750acc403499f5395bef36
#
_cell.length_a   1.000
_cell.length_b   1.000
_cell.length_c   1.000
_cell.angle_alpha   90.00
_cell.angle_beta   90.00
_cell.angle_gamma   90.00
#
_symmetry.space_group_name_H-M   'P 1'
#
loop_
_entity.id
_entity.type
_entity.pdbx_description
1 polymer ?
#
loop_
_entity_poly.entity_id
_entity_poly.type
_entity_poly.pdbx_seq_one_letter_code
_entity_poly.pdbx_strand_id
1 'polypeptide(L)'
;MAHDEWILHDKNWYYFKSWGGMYHDQWLTLNGSQYYFRSWGGRYQNCTATINGKQYKFDASGRRITEGWEYIGKYRRYRKADGSLMEDVTSIFNPSSKYITVDRTRGRVTIYGYNSATGSYDTPIKSMICSVGNPISYTAAGTYKIGWQLKKKQMRGEDYVCWAPYVSQIYDAVYFHGVASSTPDLNMISAVDFNSLGSPMSHGCVRLTAIDA
;
A
#
# COMPACT_ATOMS: atom_id res chain seq x y z
N MET A 1 -41.49 -11.05 -9.78
CA MET A 1 -41.36 -9.69 -9.21
C MET A 1 -40.01 -9.64 -8.50
N ALA A 2 -39.23 -8.58 -8.75
CA ALA A 2 -37.89 -8.45 -8.16
C ALA A 2 -37.99 -8.25 -6.63
N HIS A 3 -37.17 -8.94 -5.86
CA HIS A 3 -37.06 -8.78 -4.41
C HIS A 3 -35.68 -9.18 -3.91
N ASP A 4 -35.16 -8.41 -2.96
CA ASP A 4 -33.80 -8.55 -2.36
C ASP A 4 -32.67 -8.64 -3.41
N GLU A 5 -32.83 -7.90 -4.52
CA GLU A 5 -31.87 -7.95 -5.62
C GLU A 5 -31.60 -6.59 -6.26
N TRP A 6 -30.43 -6.49 -6.91
CA TRP A 6 -30.04 -5.35 -7.72
C TRP A 6 -30.54 -5.49 -9.16
N ILE A 7 -31.16 -4.44 -9.69
CA ILE A 7 -31.56 -4.36 -11.11
C ILE A 7 -30.85 -3.20 -11.78
N LEU A 8 -30.22 -3.46 -12.91
CA LEU A 8 -29.68 -2.45 -13.80
C LEU A 8 -30.73 -2.12 -14.87
N HIS A 9 -31.17 -0.84 -14.93
CA HIS A 9 -32.05 -0.32 -15.97
C HIS A 9 -31.57 1.07 -16.38
N ASP A 10 -31.44 1.31 -17.67
CA ASP A 10 -30.98 2.58 -18.27
C ASP A 10 -29.70 3.15 -17.60
N LYS A 11 -28.68 2.30 -17.41
CA LYS A 11 -27.40 2.63 -16.76
C LYS A 11 -27.52 3.00 -15.28
N ASN A 12 -28.70 2.87 -14.67
CA ASN A 12 -28.93 3.12 -13.27
C ASN A 12 -29.20 1.82 -12.53
N TRP A 13 -28.70 1.74 -11.29
CA TRP A 13 -28.91 0.60 -10.42
C TRP A 13 -30.00 0.89 -9.42
N TYR A 14 -30.92 -0.05 -9.25
CA TYR A 14 -32.04 -0.05 -8.33
C TYR A 14 -31.94 -1.25 -7.40
N TYR A 15 -32.49 -1.15 -6.21
CA TYR A 15 -32.60 -2.28 -5.29
C TYR A 15 -34.04 -2.45 -4.83
N PHE A 16 -34.51 -3.68 -4.81
CA PHE A 16 -35.88 -4.02 -4.43
C PHE A 16 -35.89 -4.69 -3.06
N LYS A 17 -36.85 -4.32 -2.23
CA LYS A 17 -37.07 -4.89 -0.90
C LYS A 17 -37.67 -6.31 -1.03
N SER A 18 -37.61 -7.08 0.06
CA SER A 18 -38.17 -8.44 0.12
C SER A 18 -39.64 -8.55 -0.33
N TRP A 19 -40.40 -7.50 -0.14
CA TRP A 19 -41.81 -7.42 -0.57
C TRP A 19 -42.00 -6.77 -1.97
N GLY A 20 -40.94 -6.54 -2.72
CA GLY A 20 -40.97 -6.05 -4.09
C GLY A 20 -41.00 -4.53 -4.25
N GLY A 21 -41.04 -3.76 -3.17
CA GLY A 21 -40.98 -2.30 -3.24
C GLY A 21 -39.57 -1.80 -3.54
N MET A 22 -39.41 -0.81 -4.41
CA MET A 22 -38.13 -0.20 -4.77
C MET A 22 -37.61 0.72 -3.63
N TYR A 23 -36.32 0.72 -3.41
CA TYR A 23 -35.66 1.72 -2.53
C TYR A 23 -35.67 3.10 -3.21
N HIS A 24 -36.08 4.14 -2.48
CA HIS A 24 -35.99 5.55 -2.89
C HIS A 24 -35.88 6.44 -1.64
N ASP A 25 -35.21 7.58 -1.74
CA ASP A 25 -34.99 8.55 -0.64
C ASP A 25 -34.53 7.94 0.69
N GLN A 26 -33.76 6.85 0.64
CA GLN A 26 -33.33 6.15 1.85
C GLN A 26 -31.98 5.47 1.70
N TRP A 27 -31.38 5.19 2.84
CA TRP A 27 -30.16 4.39 2.95
C TRP A 27 -30.47 2.89 2.89
N LEU A 28 -29.59 2.15 2.22
CA LEU A 28 -29.48 0.69 2.30
C LEU A 28 -28.10 0.34 2.86
N THR A 29 -28.06 -0.49 3.88
CA THR A 29 -26.79 -1.15 4.31
C THR A 29 -26.87 -2.59 3.86
N LEU A 30 -25.95 -2.98 2.98
CA LEU A 30 -25.88 -4.34 2.43
C LEU A 30 -24.43 -4.81 2.46
N ASN A 31 -24.18 -5.94 3.10
CA ASN A 31 -22.84 -6.53 3.26
C ASN A 31 -21.79 -5.51 3.77
N GLY A 32 -22.14 -4.72 4.78
CA GLY A 32 -21.28 -3.70 5.39
C GLY A 32 -21.08 -2.42 4.55
N SER A 33 -21.64 -2.35 3.35
CA SER A 33 -21.59 -1.16 2.48
C SER A 33 -22.88 -0.36 2.56
N GLN A 34 -22.76 0.97 2.51
CA GLN A 34 -23.91 1.87 2.54
C GLN A 34 -24.14 2.47 1.14
N TYR A 35 -25.40 2.48 0.73
CA TYR A 35 -25.90 3.04 -0.51
C TYR A 35 -27.03 4.02 -0.22
N TYR A 36 -27.23 5.03 -1.06
CA TYR A 36 -28.39 5.91 -0.97
C TYR A 36 -29.07 6.00 -2.32
N PHE A 37 -30.40 5.96 -2.31
CA PHE A 37 -31.25 6.00 -3.49
C PHE A 37 -31.90 7.36 -3.63
N ARG A 38 -31.92 7.87 -4.86
CA ARG A 38 -32.60 9.12 -5.22
C ARG A 38 -34.10 8.95 -5.12
N SER A 39 -34.87 10.05 -5.14
CA SER A 39 -36.33 10.04 -5.08
C SER A 39 -36.96 9.17 -6.18
N TRP A 40 -36.35 9.09 -7.34
CA TRP A 40 -36.80 8.23 -8.45
C TRP A 40 -36.22 6.79 -8.38
N GLY A 41 -35.53 6.41 -7.33
CA GLY A 41 -35.08 5.04 -7.05
C GLY A 41 -33.70 4.66 -7.56
N GLY A 42 -33.05 5.43 -8.42
CA GLY A 42 -31.67 5.15 -8.84
C GLY A 42 -30.67 5.45 -7.72
N ARG A 43 -29.70 4.56 -7.49
CA ARG A 43 -28.67 4.81 -6.49
C ARG A 43 -27.72 5.94 -6.93
N TYR A 44 -27.14 6.65 -5.96
CA TYR A 44 -25.97 7.50 -6.22
C TYR A 44 -24.73 6.63 -6.52
N GLN A 45 -23.95 7.03 -7.52
CA GLN A 45 -22.70 6.37 -7.88
C GLN A 45 -21.75 7.38 -8.55
N ASN A 46 -20.44 7.21 -8.30
CA ASN A 46 -19.36 8.04 -8.85
C ASN A 46 -19.64 9.55 -8.73
N CYS A 47 -20.11 9.99 -7.57
CA CYS A 47 -20.51 11.39 -7.36
C CYS A 47 -20.40 11.81 -5.88
N THR A 48 -20.47 13.13 -5.67
CA THR A 48 -20.76 13.72 -4.37
C THR A 48 -22.25 14.17 -4.37
N ALA A 49 -22.98 13.86 -3.31
CA ALA A 49 -24.37 14.24 -3.14
C ALA A 49 -24.61 14.89 -1.77
N THR A 50 -25.49 15.88 -1.73
CA THR A 50 -25.98 16.45 -0.47
C THR A 50 -27.28 15.76 -0.07
N ILE A 51 -27.27 15.10 1.09
CA ILE A 51 -28.40 14.37 1.64
C ILE A 51 -28.68 14.93 3.03
N ASN A 52 -29.86 15.45 3.25
CA ASN A 52 -30.25 16.08 4.52
C ASN A 52 -29.21 17.12 5.03
N GLY A 53 -28.70 17.97 4.12
CA GLY A 53 -27.73 19.03 4.44
C GLY A 53 -26.29 18.57 4.62
N LYS A 54 -25.99 17.26 4.54
CA LYS A 54 -24.63 16.71 4.65
C LYS A 54 -24.14 16.18 3.31
N GLN A 55 -22.87 16.40 3.01
CA GLN A 55 -22.23 15.87 1.82
C GLN A 55 -21.74 14.44 2.04
N TYR A 56 -22.01 13.60 1.05
CA TYR A 56 -21.59 12.21 0.99
C TYR A 56 -20.95 11.93 -0.38
N LYS A 57 -19.89 11.13 -0.39
CA LYS A 57 -19.26 10.65 -1.64
C LYS A 57 -19.62 9.20 -1.88
N PHE A 58 -19.83 8.85 -3.14
CA PHE A 58 -20.14 7.50 -3.59
C PHE A 58 -19.14 7.07 -4.67
N ASP A 59 -18.63 5.86 -4.56
CA ASP A 59 -17.73 5.26 -5.55
C ASP A 59 -18.50 4.83 -6.83
N ALA A 60 -17.78 4.31 -7.81
CA ALA A 60 -18.39 3.81 -9.06
C ALA A 60 -19.37 2.65 -8.83
N SER A 61 -19.20 1.91 -7.74
CA SER A 61 -20.12 0.84 -7.31
C SER A 61 -21.27 1.35 -6.45
N GLY A 62 -21.41 2.67 -6.29
CA GLY A 62 -22.46 3.31 -5.49
C GLY A 62 -22.30 3.16 -3.98
N ARG A 63 -21.16 2.66 -3.48
CA ARG A 63 -20.90 2.55 -2.05
C ARG A 63 -20.51 3.91 -1.50
N ARG A 64 -21.05 4.24 -0.34
CA ARG A 64 -20.60 5.42 0.40
C ARG A 64 -19.12 5.29 0.74
N ILE A 65 -18.34 6.30 0.35
CA ILE A 65 -16.95 6.44 0.73
C ILE A 65 -16.90 7.04 2.13
N THR A 66 -16.30 6.33 3.06
CA THR A 66 -16.05 6.81 4.43
C THR A 66 -14.55 6.85 4.67
N GLU A 67 -14.08 7.92 5.31
CA GLU A 67 -12.71 7.95 5.81
C GLU A 67 -12.52 6.90 6.90
N GLY A 68 -11.40 6.19 6.88
CA GLY A 68 -11.08 5.22 7.90
C GLY A 68 -10.48 3.92 7.36
N TRP A 69 -10.32 2.99 8.27
CA TRP A 69 -9.80 1.66 7.96
C TRP A 69 -10.87 0.77 7.34
N GLU A 70 -10.50 0.10 6.25
CA GLU A 70 -11.33 -0.90 5.57
C GLU A 70 -10.49 -2.09 5.10
N TYR A 71 -11.14 -3.22 4.81
CA TYR A 71 -10.48 -4.35 4.17
C TYR A 71 -10.72 -4.33 2.66
N ILE A 72 -9.64 -4.39 1.88
CA ILE A 72 -9.67 -4.59 0.42
C ILE A 72 -8.97 -5.91 0.13
N GLY A 73 -9.75 -6.94 -0.18
CA GLY A 73 -9.26 -8.32 -0.20
C GLY A 73 -8.76 -8.72 1.20
N LYS A 74 -7.55 -9.25 1.28
CA LYS A 74 -6.93 -9.66 2.55
C LYS A 74 -6.17 -8.54 3.28
N TYR A 75 -6.09 -7.33 2.71
CA TYR A 75 -5.30 -6.25 3.27
C TYR A 75 -6.17 -5.17 3.90
N ARG A 76 -5.80 -4.76 5.12
CA ARG A 76 -6.36 -3.61 5.80
C ARG A 76 -5.73 -2.33 5.24
N ARG A 77 -6.54 -1.43 4.70
CA ARG A 77 -6.13 -0.17 4.06
C ARG A 77 -6.82 1.02 4.72
N TYR A 78 -6.20 2.18 4.69
CA TYR A 78 -6.83 3.42 5.13
C TYR A 78 -7.32 4.22 3.93
N ARG A 79 -8.62 4.55 3.94
CA ARG A 79 -9.25 5.41 2.95
C ARG A 79 -9.33 6.83 3.48
N LYS A 80 -8.86 7.79 2.68
CA LYS A 80 -8.94 9.21 2.98
C LYS A 80 -10.35 9.77 2.67
N ALA A 81 -10.67 10.95 3.23
CA ALA A 81 -11.94 11.63 3.01
C ALA A 81 -12.24 11.93 1.51
N ASP A 82 -11.22 12.05 0.67
CA ASP A 82 -11.36 12.24 -0.78
C ASP A 82 -11.68 10.94 -1.53
N GLY A 83 -11.66 9.79 -0.85
CA GLY A 83 -11.91 8.47 -1.40
C GLY A 83 -10.67 7.74 -1.90
N SER A 84 -9.50 8.37 -1.92
CA SER A 84 -8.25 7.71 -2.28
C SER A 84 -7.71 6.84 -1.14
N LEU A 85 -6.91 5.84 -1.47
CA LEU A 85 -6.19 5.07 -0.46
C LEU A 85 -4.93 5.80 -0.02
N MET A 86 -4.63 5.73 1.25
CA MET A 86 -3.38 6.24 1.81
C MET A 86 -2.27 5.23 1.51
N GLU A 87 -1.20 5.67 0.83
CA GLU A 87 -0.09 4.80 0.41
C GLU A 87 0.93 4.59 1.52
N ASP A 88 1.18 5.62 2.32
CA ASP A 88 2.05 5.60 3.49
C ASP A 88 1.21 5.93 4.73
N VAL A 89 0.99 4.95 5.57
CA VAL A 89 0.17 5.09 6.79
C VAL A 89 1.01 5.18 8.07
N THR A 90 2.33 5.41 7.97
CA THR A 90 3.24 5.46 9.14
C THR A 90 2.82 6.49 10.18
N SER A 91 2.21 7.59 9.75
CA SER A 91 1.73 8.66 10.65
C SER A 91 0.50 8.26 11.49
N ILE A 92 -0.28 7.27 11.04
CA ILE A 92 -1.52 6.84 11.70
C ILE A 92 -1.46 5.40 12.20
N PHE A 93 -0.50 4.60 11.73
CA PHE A 93 -0.30 3.21 12.14
C PHE A 93 1.17 2.83 12.05
N ASN A 94 1.84 2.76 13.19
CA ASN A 94 3.25 2.40 13.28
C ASN A 94 3.48 1.35 14.41
N PRO A 95 3.04 0.09 14.22
CA PRO A 95 3.20 -0.95 15.21
C PRO A 95 4.69 -1.32 15.41
N SER A 96 5.05 -1.80 16.58
CA SER A 96 6.42 -2.25 16.90
C SER A 96 6.81 -3.49 16.09
N SER A 97 5.87 -4.40 15.85
CA SER A 97 6.11 -5.62 15.07
C SER A 97 5.77 -5.40 13.60
N LYS A 98 6.75 -5.65 12.73
CA LYS A 98 6.66 -5.45 11.29
C LYS A 98 7.18 -6.67 10.53
N TYR A 99 6.64 -6.89 9.34
CA TYR A 99 7.11 -7.88 8.37
C TYR A 99 7.43 -7.16 7.06
N ILE A 100 8.62 -7.42 6.51
CA ILE A 100 9.10 -6.78 5.28
C ILE A 100 9.13 -7.83 4.17
N THR A 101 8.54 -7.50 3.02
CA THR A 101 8.66 -8.31 1.81
C THR A 101 9.50 -7.59 0.76
N VAL A 102 10.29 -8.35 0.01
CA VAL A 102 11.03 -7.87 -1.16
C VAL A 102 10.54 -8.63 -2.38
N ASP A 103 9.79 -7.95 -3.24
CA ASP A 103 9.44 -8.45 -4.57
C ASP A 103 10.62 -8.15 -5.50
N ARG A 104 11.47 -9.15 -5.70
CA ARG A 104 12.70 -9.02 -6.47
C ARG A 104 12.43 -8.80 -7.96
N THR A 105 11.31 -9.32 -8.46
CA THR A 105 10.93 -9.20 -9.88
C THR A 105 10.42 -7.81 -10.20
N ARG A 106 9.67 -7.21 -9.25
CA ARG A 106 9.09 -5.86 -9.44
C ARG A 106 9.94 -4.74 -8.83
N GLY A 107 11.08 -5.07 -8.21
CA GLY A 107 11.91 -4.07 -7.54
C GLY A 107 11.14 -3.30 -6.46
N ARG A 108 10.44 -4.02 -5.58
CA ARG A 108 9.58 -3.39 -4.57
C ARG A 108 9.78 -3.99 -3.17
N VAL A 109 9.94 -3.12 -2.19
CA VAL A 109 9.86 -3.46 -0.77
C VAL A 109 8.50 -3.03 -0.24
N THR A 110 7.84 -3.88 0.55
CA THR A 110 6.62 -3.51 1.27
C THR A 110 6.75 -3.87 2.74
N ILE A 111 6.48 -2.90 3.60
CA ILE A 111 6.44 -3.08 5.06
C ILE A 111 4.99 -3.32 5.46
N TYR A 112 4.77 -4.38 6.21
CA TYR A 112 3.48 -4.73 6.79
C TYR A 112 3.54 -4.60 8.32
N GLY A 113 2.51 -4.01 8.91
CA GLY A 113 2.32 -3.93 10.34
C GLY A 113 1.49 -5.09 10.87
N TYR A 114 1.84 -5.54 12.08
CA TYR A 114 1.04 -6.52 12.81
C TYR A 114 -0.26 -5.90 13.29
N ASN A 115 -1.37 -6.55 12.95
CA ASN A 115 -2.70 -6.18 13.38
C ASN A 115 -3.15 -7.15 14.51
N SER A 116 -3.20 -6.65 15.73
CA SER A 116 -3.58 -7.46 16.91
C SER A 116 -5.02 -7.96 16.86
N ALA A 117 -5.91 -7.28 16.14
CA ALA A 117 -7.31 -7.70 16.01
C ALA A 117 -7.47 -8.97 15.16
N THR A 118 -6.57 -9.19 14.18
CA THR A 118 -6.59 -10.37 13.30
C THR A 118 -5.46 -11.35 13.60
N GLY A 119 -4.49 -10.97 14.42
CA GLY A 119 -3.31 -11.78 14.71
C GLY A 119 -2.37 -11.94 13.51
N SER A 120 -2.38 -11.01 12.55
CA SER A 120 -1.64 -11.15 11.29
C SER A 120 -1.00 -9.85 10.81
N TYR A 121 -0.06 -9.96 9.85
CA TYR A 121 0.55 -8.81 9.15
C TYR A 121 -0.27 -8.44 7.91
N ASP A 122 -1.48 -7.99 8.11
CA ASP A 122 -2.44 -7.68 7.06
C ASP A 122 -2.50 -6.20 6.65
N THR A 123 -1.78 -5.33 7.35
CA THR A 123 -1.80 -3.88 7.13
C THR A 123 -0.53 -3.42 6.42
N PRO A 124 -0.52 -3.22 5.09
CA PRO A 124 0.60 -2.60 4.41
C PRO A 124 0.77 -1.16 4.92
N ILE A 125 1.96 -0.87 5.47
CA ILE A 125 2.29 0.46 6.01
C ILE A 125 2.81 1.35 4.90
N LYS A 126 3.81 0.86 4.14
CA LYS A 126 4.48 1.59 3.08
C LYS A 126 5.03 0.64 2.04
N SER A 127 4.98 1.05 0.77
CA SER A 127 5.66 0.37 -0.33
C SER A 127 6.67 1.32 -0.97
N MET A 128 7.87 0.79 -1.25
CA MET A 128 9.00 1.56 -1.73
C MET A 128 9.61 0.87 -2.95
N ILE A 129 10.13 1.66 -3.88
CA ILE A 129 10.92 1.14 -5.00
C ILE A 129 12.28 0.69 -4.49
N CYS A 130 12.82 -0.41 -5.01
CA CYS A 130 14.17 -0.88 -4.65
C CYS A 130 14.89 -1.49 -5.84
N SER A 131 16.22 -1.51 -5.77
CA SER A 131 17.06 -2.34 -6.64
C SER A 131 17.56 -3.55 -5.87
N VAL A 132 17.65 -4.68 -6.55
CA VAL A 132 18.14 -5.96 -6.03
C VAL A 132 19.35 -6.43 -6.85
N GLY A 133 19.88 -7.59 -6.53
CA GLY A 133 21.03 -8.19 -7.22
C GLY A 133 20.82 -8.36 -8.72
N ASN A 134 21.88 -8.18 -9.48
CA ASN A 134 21.95 -8.52 -10.91
C ASN A 134 23.10 -9.53 -11.11
N PRO A 135 22.80 -10.81 -11.39
CA PRO A 135 21.43 -11.37 -11.54
C PRO A 135 20.61 -11.36 -10.23
N ILE A 136 19.30 -11.49 -10.36
CA ILE A 136 18.34 -11.46 -9.23
C ILE A 136 18.68 -12.53 -8.17
N SER A 137 19.31 -13.64 -8.56
CA SER A 137 19.74 -14.71 -7.66
C SER A 137 20.77 -14.26 -6.60
N TYR A 138 21.48 -13.16 -6.82
CA TYR A 138 22.41 -12.60 -5.82
C TYR A 138 21.68 -12.05 -4.58
N THR A 139 20.42 -11.65 -4.72
CA THR A 139 19.54 -11.43 -3.57
C THR A 139 18.75 -12.71 -3.33
N ALA A 140 19.27 -13.62 -2.50
CA ALA A 140 18.68 -14.95 -2.32
C ALA A 140 17.25 -14.88 -1.78
N ALA A 141 16.41 -15.85 -2.21
CA ALA A 141 15.07 -16.02 -1.63
C ALA A 141 15.20 -16.67 -0.25
N GLY A 142 14.36 -16.23 0.68
CA GLY A 142 14.35 -16.78 2.05
C GLY A 142 13.57 -15.89 3.00
N THR A 143 13.48 -16.34 4.24
CA THR A 143 12.94 -15.56 5.35
C THR A 143 14.06 -15.32 6.35
N TYR A 144 14.31 -14.07 6.66
CA TYR A 144 15.42 -13.63 7.48
C TYR A 144 14.93 -12.74 8.61
N LYS A 145 15.71 -12.64 9.68
CA LYS A 145 15.53 -11.62 10.71
C LYS A 145 16.46 -10.47 10.42
N ILE A 146 15.96 -9.24 10.52
CA ILE A 146 16.82 -8.05 10.45
C ILE A 146 17.86 -8.14 11.58
N GLY A 147 19.12 -8.10 11.19
CA GLY A 147 20.26 -8.13 12.09
C GLY A 147 20.61 -6.73 12.61
N TRP A 148 21.91 -6.46 12.72
CA TRP A 148 22.43 -5.18 13.18
C TRP A 148 22.13 -4.05 12.18
N GLN A 149 22.13 -2.82 12.67
CA GLN A 149 21.87 -1.62 11.91
C GLN A 149 22.96 -0.57 12.14
N LEU A 150 23.33 0.16 11.10
CA LEU A 150 24.30 1.25 11.12
C LEU A 150 23.78 2.45 10.33
N LYS A 151 24.08 3.66 10.82
CA LYS A 151 23.77 4.89 10.06
C LYS A 151 24.58 4.97 8.76
N LYS A 152 25.79 4.44 8.74
CA LYS A 152 26.70 4.45 7.61
C LYS A 152 27.65 3.25 7.68
N LYS A 153 27.94 2.65 6.53
CA LYS A 153 28.90 1.56 6.39
C LYS A 153 29.72 1.73 5.12
N GLN A 154 31.04 1.57 5.23
CA GLN A 154 31.87 1.34 4.05
C GLN A 154 31.66 -0.08 3.56
N MET A 155 31.38 -0.20 2.27
CA MET A 155 31.26 -1.47 1.56
C MET A 155 32.44 -1.62 0.59
N ARG A 156 32.97 -2.83 0.48
CA ARG A 156 34.10 -3.15 -0.41
C ARG A 156 33.77 -4.42 -1.18
N GLY A 157 33.99 -4.40 -2.48
CA GLY A 157 34.05 -5.56 -3.35
C GLY A 157 35.45 -5.64 -3.95
N GLU A 158 35.64 -6.54 -4.90
CA GLU A 158 36.93 -6.69 -5.59
C GLU A 158 37.30 -5.39 -6.31
N ASP A 159 36.34 -4.76 -7.01
CA ASP A 159 36.60 -3.62 -7.89
C ASP A 159 35.94 -2.32 -7.42
N TYR A 160 35.37 -2.27 -6.21
CA TYR A 160 34.71 -1.06 -5.72
C TYR A 160 34.87 -0.83 -4.23
N VAL A 161 34.82 0.47 -3.87
CA VAL A 161 34.65 0.94 -2.51
C VAL A 161 33.53 1.98 -2.55
N CYS A 162 32.51 1.83 -1.69
CA CYS A 162 31.45 2.81 -1.57
C CYS A 162 30.98 2.96 -0.13
N TRP A 163 30.21 3.99 0.15
CA TRP A 163 29.66 4.29 1.46
C TRP A 163 28.13 4.26 1.39
N ALA A 164 27.51 3.37 2.12
CA ALA A 164 26.08 3.20 2.14
C ALA A 164 25.44 3.83 3.38
N PRO A 165 24.40 4.65 3.25
CA PRO A 165 23.63 5.16 4.37
C PRO A 165 22.60 4.14 4.87
N TYR A 166 22.29 4.20 6.17
CA TYR A 166 21.17 3.49 6.81
C TYR A 166 21.13 1.99 6.51
N VAL A 167 22.19 1.30 6.89
CA VAL A 167 22.41 -0.12 6.59
C VAL A 167 21.72 -1.00 7.61
N SER A 168 20.90 -1.95 7.15
CA SER A 168 20.26 -2.98 7.97
C SER A 168 20.61 -4.36 7.41
N GLN A 169 21.21 -5.23 8.21
CA GLN A 169 21.61 -6.56 7.77
C GLN A 169 20.38 -7.44 7.51
N ILE A 170 20.34 -8.10 6.35
CA ILE A 170 19.36 -9.13 6.02
C ILE A 170 19.94 -10.51 6.34
N TYR A 171 21.06 -10.87 5.71
CA TYR A 171 21.85 -12.07 5.97
C TYR A 171 23.27 -11.86 5.44
N ASP A 172 24.25 -12.54 5.99
CA ASP A 172 25.67 -12.47 5.61
C ASP A 172 26.12 -11.04 5.27
N ALA A 173 26.53 -10.81 4.03
CA ALA A 173 26.94 -9.51 3.48
C ALA A 173 25.83 -8.83 2.63
N VAL A 174 24.58 -9.24 2.78
CA VAL A 174 23.42 -8.65 2.09
C VAL A 174 22.65 -7.75 3.03
N TYR A 175 22.38 -6.53 2.59
CA TYR A 175 21.81 -5.46 3.41
C TYR A 175 20.68 -4.74 2.70
N PHE A 176 19.72 -4.20 3.48
CA PHE A 176 18.99 -3.00 3.07
C PHE A 176 19.92 -1.79 3.28
N HIS A 177 19.96 -0.87 2.33
CA HIS A 177 20.67 0.40 2.49
C HIS A 177 20.20 1.43 1.47
N GLY A 178 20.41 2.72 1.75
CA GLY A 178 20.18 3.78 0.78
C GLY A 178 21.20 3.74 -0.36
N VAL A 179 20.89 4.41 -1.48
CA VAL A 179 21.83 4.53 -2.60
C VAL A 179 23.19 5.01 -2.08
N ALA A 180 24.24 4.30 -2.49
CA ALA A 180 25.58 4.53 -1.99
C ALA A 180 26.25 5.75 -2.63
N SER A 181 27.23 6.32 -1.90
CA SER A 181 28.15 7.34 -2.35
C SER A 181 29.54 6.73 -2.62
N SER A 182 30.27 7.28 -3.57
CA SER A 182 31.69 6.96 -3.80
C SER A 182 32.61 7.53 -2.71
N THR A 183 32.12 8.45 -1.89
CA THR A 183 32.86 9.13 -0.81
C THR A 183 32.16 8.92 0.54
N PRO A 184 32.86 9.19 1.68
CA PRO A 184 32.21 9.18 2.99
C PRO A 184 31.10 10.23 3.19
N ASP A 185 31.00 11.19 2.29
CA ASP A 185 29.92 12.20 2.29
C ASP A 185 28.65 11.56 1.67
N LEU A 186 27.64 11.35 2.49
CA LEU A 186 26.39 10.73 2.09
C LEU A 186 25.48 11.63 1.24
N ASN A 187 25.83 12.91 1.08
CA ASN A 187 25.14 13.82 0.15
C ASN A 187 25.60 13.64 -1.29
N MET A 188 26.72 12.94 -1.50
CA MET A 188 27.32 12.66 -2.81
C MET A 188 26.89 11.30 -3.35
N ILE A 189 25.56 11.06 -3.41
CA ILE A 189 25.01 9.80 -3.94
C ILE A 189 25.21 9.69 -5.45
N SER A 190 25.32 8.46 -5.95
CA SER A 190 25.38 8.17 -7.38
C SER A 190 24.02 8.48 -8.05
N ALA A 191 24.00 9.48 -8.92
CA ALA A 191 22.79 9.79 -9.71
C ALA A 191 22.38 8.63 -10.64
N VAL A 192 23.34 7.90 -11.16
CA VAL A 192 23.09 6.70 -12.00
C VAL A 192 22.40 5.63 -11.19
N ASP A 193 22.93 5.31 -10.01
CA ASP A 193 22.35 4.30 -9.12
C ASP A 193 20.95 4.73 -8.62
N PHE A 194 20.77 6.02 -8.33
CA PHE A 194 19.48 6.55 -7.89
C PHE A 194 18.42 6.43 -8.99
N ASN A 195 18.75 6.83 -10.21
CA ASN A 195 17.84 6.79 -11.36
C ASN A 195 17.54 5.34 -11.82
N SER A 196 18.34 4.38 -11.39
CA SER A 196 18.16 2.96 -11.72
C SER A 196 17.40 2.18 -10.64
N LEU A 197 16.90 2.85 -9.59
CA LEU A 197 16.03 2.20 -8.60
C LEU A 197 14.80 1.60 -9.30
N GLY A 198 14.46 0.35 -8.92
CA GLY A 198 13.42 -0.45 -9.55
C GLY A 198 13.97 -1.51 -10.51
N SER A 199 15.24 -1.41 -10.92
CA SER A 199 15.91 -2.39 -11.77
C SER A 199 16.93 -3.21 -10.99
N PRO A 200 17.18 -4.50 -11.34
CA PRO A 200 18.25 -5.30 -10.76
C PRO A 200 19.61 -4.71 -11.16
N MET A 201 20.45 -4.32 -10.18
CA MET A 201 21.75 -3.74 -10.46
C MET A 201 22.74 -3.78 -9.28
N SER A 202 22.40 -4.41 -8.18
CA SER A 202 23.31 -4.55 -7.03
C SER A 202 24.09 -5.86 -7.09
N HIS A 203 25.07 -6.01 -6.19
CA HIS A 203 25.79 -7.28 -5.97
C HIS A 203 25.07 -8.18 -4.95
N GLY A 204 23.77 -7.94 -4.69
CA GLY A 204 22.95 -8.73 -3.76
C GLY A 204 22.14 -7.89 -2.77
N CYS A 205 22.63 -6.71 -2.39
CA CYS A 205 21.94 -5.83 -1.47
C CYS A 205 20.62 -5.29 -2.04
N VAL A 206 19.71 -4.93 -1.15
CA VAL A 206 18.47 -4.26 -1.50
C VAL A 206 18.67 -2.76 -1.31
N ARG A 207 18.80 -2.03 -2.44
CA ARG A 207 19.02 -0.58 -2.45
C ARG A 207 17.70 0.17 -2.43
N LEU A 208 17.59 1.18 -1.60
CA LEU A 208 16.44 2.06 -1.43
C LEU A 208 16.85 3.53 -1.61
N THR A 209 15.91 4.45 -1.61
CA THR A 209 16.25 5.85 -1.35
C THR A 209 16.79 5.99 0.08
N ALA A 210 17.57 7.03 0.37
CA ALA A 210 18.12 7.22 1.71
C ALA A 210 17.03 7.48 2.77
N ILE A 211 15.88 8.00 2.37
CA ILE A 211 14.74 8.26 3.26
C ILE A 211 13.94 6.99 3.57
N ASP A 212 14.08 5.96 2.75
CA ASP A 212 13.33 4.70 2.85
C ASP A 212 14.16 3.55 3.46
N ALA A 213 15.47 3.75 3.61
CA ALA A 213 16.43 2.74 4.05
C ALA A 213 16.54 2.56 5.58
#